data_beefdd08b5b6e21a3d2f85dff0e9626d
#
_entry.id   beefdd08b5b6e21a3d2f85dff0e9626d
#
_cell.length_a   1.000
_cell.length_b   1.000
_cell.length_c   1.000
_cell.angle_alpha   90.00
_cell.angle_beta   90.00
_cell.angle_gamma   90.00
#
_symmetry.space_group_name_H-M   'P 1'
#
loop_
_entity.id
_entity.type
_entity.pdbx_description
1 polymer ?
#
loop_
_entity_poly.entity_id
_entity_poly.type
_entity_poly.pdbx_seq_one_letter_code
_entity_poly.pdbx_strand_id
1 'polypeptide(L)'
;RWEANTAKKGRVLNRKIEGQVSEQRGGCIENGMLAGKAGPIRNVNGRRTAVVGALRNIKSPVLRWPGGCFADEYHWKDGIGPQEQRKRMVNTNWGGVVEDNSFGTHEFMELCRQLGCEPYVNGNVGSGTVPELSEWVEYMTFDGVSPLAEMRKQTVREEPRKLKYFAVGNENWGCGGNMRPEFYADQFRRYATFVRNYGDNKIFKIACGPNVDDYEWTDKVMAIAGRFADAISLHYYTRPRSL
;
A
#
# COMPACT_ATOMS: atom_id res chain seq x y z
N ARG A 1 13.50 -16.73 27.96
CA ARG A 1 14.62 -17.15 27.10
C ARG A 1 14.06 -17.95 25.93
N TRP A 2 14.29 -17.49 24.71
CA TRP A 2 13.91 -18.26 23.51
C TRP A 2 15.07 -19.21 23.19
N GLU A 3 14.80 -20.51 23.10
CA GLU A 3 15.77 -21.49 22.64
C GLU A 3 15.46 -21.88 21.21
N ALA A 4 16.39 -21.64 20.30
CA ALA A 4 16.32 -22.10 18.93
C ALA A 4 16.87 -23.51 18.83
N ASN A 5 16.02 -24.51 18.65
CA ASN A 5 16.44 -25.87 18.40
C ASN A 5 16.65 -26.09 16.89
N THR A 6 17.89 -25.95 16.45
CA THR A 6 18.26 -26.09 15.03
C THR A 6 18.19 -27.54 14.51
N ALA A 7 18.04 -28.54 15.38
CA ALA A 7 17.88 -29.95 14.99
C ALA A 7 16.44 -30.31 14.60
N LYS A 8 15.45 -29.48 14.97
CA LYS A 8 14.05 -29.66 14.55
C LYS A 8 13.77 -28.87 13.26
N LYS A 9 13.48 -29.56 12.17
CA LYS A 9 12.91 -28.91 10.97
C LYS A 9 11.57 -28.31 11.33
N GLY A 10 11.53 -26.99 11.43
CA GLY A 10 10.30 -26.20 11.57
C GLY A 10 9.57 -26.03 10.23
N ARG A 11 8.43 -25.35 10.25
CA ARG A 11 7.76 -24.91 9.03
C ARG A 11 8.62 -23.86 8.34
N VAL A 12 8.68 -23.92 7.01
CA VAL A 12 9.35 -22.89 6.21
C VAL A 12 8.59 -21.59 6.36
N LEU A 13 9.24 -20.54 6.84
CA LEU A 13 8.69 -19.21 6.89
C LEU A 13 8.64 -18.64 5.47
N ASN A 14 7.50 -18.07 5.10
CA ASN A 14 7.38 -17.38 3.83
C ASN A 14 8.18 -16.08 3.91
N ARG A 15 9.11 -15.84 2.96
CA ARG A 15 9.91 -14.60 2.90
C ARG A 15 9.10 -13.32 2.93
N LYS A 16 7.83 -13.35 2.55
CA LYS A 16 6.96 -12.17 2.52
C LYS A 16 6.65 -11.59 3.90
N ILE A 17 6.91 -12.33 4.99
CA ILE A 17 6.87 -11.80 6.36
C ILE A 17 7.93 -10.69 6.58
N GLU A 18 8.99 -10.65 5.76
CA GLU A 18 10.05 -9.65 5.80
C GLU A 18 9.73 -8.41 4.94
N GLY A 19 8.48 -8.25 4.51
CA GLY A 19 8.01 -7.09 3.78
C GLY A 19 8.16 -5.80 4.57
N GLN A 20 8.29 -4.68 3.85
CA GLN A 20 8.46 -3.35 4.42
C GLN A 20 7.28 -2.44 4.06
N VAL A 21 7.12 -1.36 4.81
CA VAL A 21 6.10 -0.33 4.58
C VAL A 21 6.77 0.98 4.24
N SER A 22 6.28 1.63 3.17
CA SER A 22 6.62 2.99 2.80
C SER A 22 5.37 3.84 2.94
N GLU A 23 5.35 4.72 3.92
CA GLU A 23 4.19 5.56 4.24
C GLU A 23 4.50 7.03 4.02
N GLN A 24 3.51 7.78 3.55
CA GLN A 24 3.50 9.24 3.57
C GLN A 24 3.41 9.71 5.02
N ARG A 25 4.57 9.82 5.65
CA ARG A 25 4.69 10.11 7.08
C ARG A 25 5.66 11.25 7.32
N GLY A 26 5.14 12.49 7.31
CA GLY A 26 5.89 13.66 7.69
C GLY A 26 7.17 13.89 6.88
N GLY A 27 7.11 13.75 5.57
CA GLY A 27 8.25 13.94 4.67
C GLY A 27 9.21 12.74 4.57
N CYS A 28 8.84 11.58 5.10
CA CYS A 28 9.66 10.37 4.96
C CYS A 28 9.93 9.98 3.50
N ILE A 29 8.96 10.18 2.63
CA ILE A 29 9.08 9.86 1.21
C ILE A 29 9.62 11.08 0.45
N GLU A 30 8.90 12.21 0.46
CA GLU A 30 9.24 13.40 -0.35
C GLU A 30 10.61 13.99 0.00
N ASN A 31 10.96 14.04 1.27
CA ASN A 31 12.25 14.59 1.73
C ASN A 31 13.26 13.51 2.13
N GLY A 32 12.80 12.28 2.36
CA GLY A 32 13.65 11.14 2.74
C GLY A 32 14.13 10.34 1.55
N MET A 33 13.23 9.82 0.77
CA MET A 33 13.50 8.92 -0.38
C MET A 33 13.68 9.65 -1.69
N LEU A 34 12.91 10.72 -1.93
CA LEU A 34 13.00 11.53 -3.14
C LEU A 34 14.09 12.58 -3.04
N ALA A 35 14.70 12.87 -4.17
CA ALA A 35 15.68 13.94 -4.32
C ALA A 35 15.35 14.89 -5.49
N GLY A 36 14.23 14.62 -6.20
CA GLY A 36 13.94 15.23 -7.49
C GLY A 36 14.92 14.78 -8.59
N LYS A 37 14.47 14.72 -9.82
CA LYS A 37 15.31 14.24 -10.94
C LYS A 37 16.52 15.15 -11.18
N ALA A 38 16.36 16.46 -11.02
CA ALA A 38 17.37 17.49 -11.20
C ALA A 38 18.05 17.95 -9.90
N GLY A 39 17.76 17.31 -8.77
CA GLY A 39 18.33 17.68 -7.47
C GLY A 39 19.83 17.39 -7.38
N PRO A 40 20.57 18.10 -6.51
CA PRO A 40 22.03 17.94 -6.35
C PRO A 40 22.41 16.59 -5.71
N ILE A 41 21.45 15.89 -5.10
CA ILE A 41 21.67 14.60 -4.46
C ILE A 41 21.69 13.51 -5.54
N ARG A 42 22.71 12.65 -5.51
CA ARG A 42 22.83 11.51 -6.43
C ARG A 42 21.55 10.65 -6.39
N ASN A 43 20.91 10.52 -7.54
CA ASN A 43 19.64 9.84 -7.66
C ASN A 43 19.52 9.03 -8.95
N VAL A 44 18.56 8.09 -8.98
CA VAL A 44 18.09 7.37 -10.17
C VAL A 44 16.61 7.61 -10.30
N ASN A 45 16.18 8.28 -11.36
CA ASN A 45 14.79 8.67 -11.60
C ASN A 45 14.17 9.40 -10.39
N GLY A 46 14.94 10.33 -9.78
CA GLY A 46 14.51 11.13 -8.65
C GLY A 46 14.61 10.48 -7.26
N ARG A 47 15.06 9.22 -7.17
CA ARG A 47 15.22 8.50 -5.89
C ARG A 47 16.67 8.50 -5.45
N ARG A 48 16.90 8.81 -4.17
CA ARG A 48 18.26 8.85 -3.61
C ARG A 48 18.93 7.49 -3.72
N THR A 49 20.07 7.44 -4.42
CA THR A 49 20.80 6.19 -4.67
C THR A 49 21.22 5.48 -3.38
N ALA A 50 21.63 6.24 -2.35
CA ALA A 50 22.00 5.67 -1.06
C ALA A 50 20.84 4.96 -0.37
N VAL A 51 19.63 5.55 -0.39
CA VAL A 51 18.45 4.96 0.23
C VAL A 51 18.02 3.70 -0.53
N VAL A 52 17.95 3.76 -1.86
CA VAL A 52 17.65 2.59 -2.69
C VAL A 52 18.67 1.47 -2.47
N GLY A 53 19.97 1.82 -2.35
CA GLY A 53 21.02 0.85 -2.05
C GLY A 53 20.84 0.16 -0.70
N ALA A 54 20.52 0.93 0.34
CA ALA A 54 20.24 0.39 1.68
C ALA A 54 19.02 -0.53 1.66
N LEU A 55 17.93 -0.11 1.02
CA LEU A 55 16.72 -0.93 0.88
C LEU A 55 16.96 -2.23 0.08
N ARG A 56 17.80 -2.20 -0.95
CA ARG A 56 18.21 -3.40 -1.67
C ARG A 56 18.98 -4.40 -0.80
N ASN A 57 19.81 -3.90 0.10
CA ASN A 57 20.61 -4.75 0.97
C ASN A 57 19.76 -5.56 1.94
N ILE A 58 18.63 -5.04 2.40
CA ILE A 58 17.67 -5.79 3.23
C ILE A 58 16.84 -6.78 2.42
N LYS A 59 16.88 -6.72 1.09
CA LYS A 59 16.21 -7.67 0.17
C LYS A 59 14.71 -7.85 0.48
N SER A 60 14.02 -6.77 0.82
CA SER A 60 12.58 -6.83 1.11
C SER A 60 11.82 -7.48 -0.04
N PRO A 61 11.03 -8.53 0.22
CA PRO A 61 10.28 -9.22 -0.83
C PRO A 61 9.02 -8.47 -1.28
N VAL A 62 8.48 -7.62 -0.41
CA VAL A 62 7.24 -6.87 -0.62
C VAL A 62 7.38 -5.47 -0.04
N LEU A 63 6.93 -4.45 -0.76
CA LEU A 63 6.84 -3.09 -0.26
C LEU A 63 5.39 -2.62 -0.29
N ARG A 64 4.88 -2.15 0.86
CA ARG A 64 3.51 -1.64 1.02
C ARG A 64 3.50 -0.11 0.96
N TRP A 65 2.52 0.46 0.23
CA TRP A 65 2.30 1.90 0.07
C TRP A 65 0.81 2.17 -0.24
N PRO A 66 0.20 3.35 -0.02
CA PRO A 66 0.79 4.61 0.46
C PRO A 66 0.99 4.69 1.98
N GLY A 67 0.75 3.63 2.71
CA GLY A 67 1.08 3.58 4.11
C GLY A 67 0.07 2.87 4.95
N GLY A 68 0.02 3.32 6.20
CA GLY A 68 -0.93 3.09 7.25
C GLY A 68 -2.11 4.03 7.14
N CYS A 69 -2.29 4.92 8.15
CA CYS A 69 -3.43 5.85 8.23
C CYS A 69 -3.59 6.76 7.00
N PHE A 70 -2.49 7.17 6.39
CA PHE A 70 -2.53 7.99 5.18
C PHE A 70 -3.25 7.29 4.01
N ALA A 71 -3.25 5.97 3.94
CA ALA A 71 -3.90 5.22 2.88
C ALA A 71 -5.41 5.50 2.78
N ASP A 72 -6.08 5.71 3.90
CA ASP A 72 -7.52 5.98 3.97
C ASP A 72 -7.89 7.47 3.80
N GLU A 73 -6.90 8.31 3.52
CA GLU A 73 -7.06 9.70 3.08
C GLU A 73 -6.51 9.95 1.67
N TYR A 74 -5.76 8.99 1.10
CA TYR A 74 -5.10 9.16 -0.18
C TYR A 74 -6.02 8.94 -1.37
N HIS A 75 -6.07 9.94 -2.25
CA HIS A 75 -6.79 9.90 -3.51
C HIS A 75 -5.80 9.72 -4.66
N TRP A 76 -5.77 8.54 -5.27
CA TRP A 76 -4.73 8.14 -6.20
C TRP A 76 -4.58 9.03 -7.45
N LYS A 77 -5.68 9.64 -7.90
CA LYS A 77 -5.66 10.58 -9.03
C LYS A 77 -4.88 11.86 -8.72
N ASP A 78 -4.78 12.23 -7.45
CA ASP A 78 -3.96 13.36 -7.02
C ASP A 78 -2.45 13.09 -7.15
N GLY A 79 -2.06 11.81 -7.22
CA GLY A 79 -0.66 11.34 -7.34
C GLY A 79 -0.24 10.93 -8.75
N ILE A 80 -0.97 11.32 -9.79
CA ILE A 80 -0.61 11.06 -11.20
C ILE A 80 -0.52 12.35 -12.01
N GLY A 81 0.03 12.26 -13.23
CA GLY A 81 0.28 13.43 -14.07
C GLY A 81 1.54 14.20 -13.68
N PRO A 82 1.77 15.40 -14.27
CA PRO A 82 2.93 16.23 -13.98
C PRO A 82 3.02 16.57 -12.49
N GLN A 83 4.18 16.34 -11.88
CA GLN A 83 4.36 16.46 -10.42
C GLN A 83 4.04 17.86 -9.89
N GLU A 84 4.39 18.90 -10.65
CA GLU A 84 4.15 20.31 -10.31
C GLU A 84 2.68 20.73 -10.34
N GLN A 85 1.81 19.91 -10.97
CA GLN A 85 0.37 20.17 -11.08
C GLN A 85 -0.46 19.30 -10.12
N ARG A 86 0.19 18.40 -9.38
CA ARG A 86 -0.50 17.50 -8.46
C ARG A 86 -1.11 18.27 -7.29
N LYS A 87 -2.28 17.82 -6.87
CA LYS A 87 -2.99 18.41 -5.73
C LYS A 87 -2.18 18.24 -4.45
N ARG A 88 -2.07 19.33 -3.68
CA ARG A 88 -1.50 19.31 -2.35
C ARG A 88 -2.58 19.02 -1.31
N MET A 89 -2.19 18.34 -0.23
CA MET A 89 -3.08 18.06 0.89
C MET A 89 -2.34 18.18 2.22
N VAL A 90 -3.08 18.45 3.28
CA VAL A 90 -2.52 18.42 4.64
C VAL A 90 -2.58 16.99 5.15
N ASN A 91 -1.44 16.45 5.55
CA ASN A 91 -1.37 15.13 6.20
C ASN A 91 -1.73 15.28 7.69
N THR A 92 -3.00 15.10 7.99
CA THR A 92 -3.52 15.29 9.36
C THR A 92 -3.09 14.20 10.32
N ASN A 93 -2.73 13.03 9.82
CA ASN A 93 -2.26 11.91 10.64
C ASN A 93 -0.81 12.09 11.10
N TRP A 94 0.03 12.73 10.27
CA TRP A 94 1.47 12.77 10.49
C TRP A 94 2.05 14.19 10.45
N GLY A 95 1.84 14.92 11.55
CA GLY A 95 2.51 16.19 11.79
C GLY A 95 1.94 17.41 11.08
N GLY A 96 0.80 17.30 10.41
CA GLY A 96 0.16 18.42 9.72
C GLY A 96 0.99 18.99 8.55
N VAL A 97 1.91 18.20 8.01
CA VAL A 97 2.73 18.62 6.87
C VAL A 97 1.91 18.65 5.58
N VAL A 98 2.30 19.50 4.65
CA VAL A 98 1.71 19.53 3.33
C VAL A 98 2.39 18.48 2.46
N GLU A 99 1.65 17.47 2.04
CA GLU A 99 2.06 16.51 1.03
C GLU A 99 1.77 17.07 -0.36
N ASP A 100 2.74 17.01 -1.26
CA ASP A 100 2.64 17.54 -2.63
C ASP A 100 2.29 16.46 -3.67
N ASN A 101 2.10 15.22 -3.22
CA ASN A 101 1.81 14.06 -4.04
C ASN A 101 2.84 13.80 -5.16
N SER A 102 4.07 14.28 -4.99
CA SER A 102 5.17 14.03 -5.93
C SER A 102 5.57 12.57 -6.02
N PHE A 103 5.21 11.78 -5.00
CA PHE A 103 5.34 10.33 -4.99
C PHE A 103 3.96 9.67 -5.09
N GLY A 104 3.60 9.23 -6.27
CA GLY A 104 2.32 8.56 -6.55
C GLY A 104 2.51 7.15 -7.10
N THR A 105 1.49 6.65 -7.78
CA THR A 105 1.44 5.28 -8.31
C THR A 105 2.67 4.90 -9.13
N HIS A 106 3.07 5.74 -10.07
CA HIS A 106 4.19 5.44 -10.98
C HIS A 106 5.54 5.48 -10.27
N GLU A 107 5.72 6.43 -9.36
CA GLU A 107 6.91 6.55 -8.55
C GLU A 107 7.07 5.33 -7.61
N PHE A 108 5.98 4.87 -7.01
CA PHE A 108 5.97 3.67 -6.17
C PHE A 108 6.32 2.41 -6.96
N MET A 109 5.65 2.19 -8.09
CA MET A 109 5.90 1.01 -8.93
C MET A 109 7.34 0.98 -9.47
N GLU A 110 7.90 2.14 -9.81
CA GLU A 110 9.29 2.25 -10.22
C GLU A 110 10.26 1.96 -9.06
N LEU A 111 9.94 2.38 -7.85
CA LEU A 111 10.72 2.01 -6.66
C LEU A 111 10.71 0.50 -6.45
N CYS A 112 9.56 -0.15 -6.52
CA CYS A 112 9.46 -1.61 -6.42
C CYS A 112 10.30 -2.32 -7.49
N ARG A 113 10.28 -1.81 -8.74
CA ARG A 113 11.13 -2.33 -9.82
C ARG A 113 12.61 -2.19 -9.51
N GLN A 114 13.04 -1.04 -8.99
CA GLN A 114 14.44 -0.81 -8.61
C GLN A 114 14.88 -1.72 -7.46
N LEU A 115 13.99 -2.00 -6.52
CA LEU A 115 14.26 -2.87 -5.38
C LEU A 115 14.18 -4.35 -5.72
N GLY A 116 13.47 -4.71 -6.79
CA GLY A 116 13.17 -6.10 -7.15
C GLY A 116 12.16 -6.74 -6.19
N CYS A 117 11.21 -5.95 -5.66
CA CYS A 117 10.18 -6.41 -4.72
C CYS A 117 8.79 -6.33 -5.33
N GLU A 118 7.86 -7.11 -4.77
CA GLU A 118 6.45 -7.07 -5.13
C GLU A 118 5.77 -5.80 -4.57
N PRO A 119 4.99 -5.08 -5.37
CA PRO A 119 4.17 -4.00 -4.86
C PRO A 119 2.98 -4.54 -4.06
N TYR A 120 2.69 -3.88 -2.93
CA TYR A 120 1.50 -4.05 -2.14
C TYR A 120 0.82 -2.68 -2.02
N VAL A 121 -0.29 -2.52 -2.73
CA VAL A 121 -1.05 -1.25 -2.73
C VAL A 121 -2.17 -1.33 -1.71
N ASN A 122 -2.36 -0.25 -0.94
CA ASN A 122 -3.41 -0.14 0.05
C ASN A 122 -4.48 0.86 -0.42
N GLY A 123 -5.70 0.35 -0.66
CA GLY A 123 -6.82 1.15 -1.14
C GLY A 123 -7.52 1.93 -0.03
N ASN A 124 -8.09 3.08 -0.41
CA ASN A 124 -8.79 4.00 0.48
C ASN A 124 -10.25 3.58 0.66
N VAL A 125 -10.60 3.12 1.86
CA VAL A 125 -11.98 2.78 2.26
C VAL A 125 -12.54 3.82 3.24
N GLY A 126 -11.67 4.61 3.84
CA GLY A 126 -12.04 5.65 4.82
C GLY A 126 -12.75 6.84 4.16
N SER A 127 -12.02 7.61 3.37
CA SER A 127 -12.54 8.80 2.66
C SER A 127 -12.82 8.56 1.17
N GLY A 128 -12.37 7.44 0.60
CA GLY A 128 -12.54 7.09 -0.80
C GLY A 128 -13.89 6.48 -1.13
N THR A 129 -14.06 6.18 -2.41
CA THR A 129 -15.26 5.57 -2.96
C THR A 129 -14.99 4.26 -3.67
N VAL A 130 -16.02 3.42 -3.83
CA VAL A 130 -15.89 2.16 -4.59
C VAL A 130 -15.43 2.40 -6.04
N PRO A 131 -16.02 3.35 -6.80
CA PRO A 131 -15.52 3.65 -8.15
C PRO A 131 -14.04 4.06 -8.15
N GLU A 132 -13.64 4.94 -7.24
CA GLU A 132 -12.25 5.41 -7.17
C GLU A 132 -11.26 4.25 -6.99
N LEU A 133 -11.55 3.32 -6.09
CA LEU A 133 -10.71 2.16 -5.83
C LEU A 133 -10.70 1.19 -7.01
N SER A 134 -11.86 0.92 -7.61
CA SER A 134 -11.99 0.08 -8.80
C SER A 134 -11.25 0.67 -10.00
N GLU A 135 -11.36 1.96 -10.21
CA GLU A 135 -10.66 2.69 -11.28
C GLU A 135 -9.14 2.66 -11.09
N TRP A 136 -8.66 2.71 -9.85
CA TRP A 136 -7.22 2.61 -9.60
C TRP A 136 -6.65 1.25 -10.00
N VAL A 137 -7.37 0.17 -9.69
CA VAL A 137 -6.99 -1.18 -10.10
C VAL A 137 -7.00 -1.33 -11.62
N GLU A 138 -8.02 -0.83 -12.30
CA GLU A 138 -8.09 -0.81 -13.77
C GLU A 138 -6.95 0.01 -14.37
N TYR A 139 -6.74 1.23 -13.88
CA TYR A 139 -5.65 2.10 -14.31
C TYR A 139 -4.28 1.41 -14.24
N MET A 140 -4.02 0.69 -13.14
CA MET A 140 -2.74 0.00 -12.97
C MET A 140 -2.58 -1.24 -13.83
N THR A 141 -3.64 -2.05 -13.99
CA THR A 141 -3.50 -3.45 -14.40
C THR A 141 -4.18 -3.81 -15.74
N PHE A 142 -5.11 -2.98 -16.24
CA PHE A 142 -5.81 -3.31 -17.48
C PHE A 142 -4.95 -3.04 -18.72
N ASP A 143 -4.86 -4.07 -19.59
CA ASP A 143 -4.09 -4.06 -20.85
C ASP A 143 -5.01 -4.00 -22.09
N GLY A 144 -6.15 -3.39 -21.97
CA GLY A 144 -7.09 -3.20 -23.06
C GLY A 144 -7.25 -1.74 -23.45
N VAL A 145 -8.33 -1.48 -24.17
CA VAL A 145 -8.74 -0.12 -24.56
C VAL A 145 -9.83 0.35 -23.61
N SER A 146 -9.52 1.35 -22.80
CA SER A 146 -10.49 2.02 -21.93
C SER A 146 -10.01 3.44 -21.62
N PRO A 147 -10.89 4.33 -21.13
CA PRO A 147 -10.48 5.67 -20.74
C PRO A 147 -9.35 5.69 -19.70
N LEU A 148 -9.33 4.75 -18.75
CA LEU A 148 -8.29 4.65 -17.72
C LEU A 148 -6.98 4.08 -18.27
N ALA A 149 -7.04 3.10 -19.17
CA ALA A 149 -5.85 2.62 -19.87
C ALA A 149 -5.23 3.71 -20.75
N GLU A 150 -6.05 4.47 -21.46
CA GLU A 150 -5.58 5.63 -22.24
C GLU A 150 -5.00 6.73 -21.34
N MET A 151 -5.63 7.02 -20.20
CA MET A 151 -5.08 7.94 -19.20
C MET A 151 -3.69 7.48 -18.72
N ARG A 152 -3.49 6.20 -18.46
CA ARG A 152 -2.17 5.65 -18.08
C ARG A 152 -1.14 5.88 -19.17
N LYS A 153 -1.47 5.57 -20.42
CA LYS A 153 -0.58 5.74 -21.58
C LYS A 153 -0.15 7.20 -21.74
N GLN A 154 -1.09 8.12 -21.64
CA GLN A 154 -0.85 9.56 -21.74
C GLN A 154 -0.03 10.10 -20.55
N THR A 155 -0.17 9.49 -19.39
CA THR A 155 0.45 10.01 -18.17
C THR A 155 1.94 9.64 -18.08
N VAL A 156 2.31 8.38 -18.26
CA VAL A 156 3.72 7.94 -18.10
C VAL A 156 4.04 6.66 -18.88
N ARG A 157 3.08 5.76 -19.11
CA ARG A 157 3.41 4.39 -19.50
C ARG A 157 2.31 3.69 -20.28
N GLU A 158 2.69 3.09 -21.38
CA GLU A 158 1.80 2.29 -22.20
C GLU A 158 1.41 0.97 -21.52
N GLU A 159 2.40 0.19 -21.07
CA GLU A 159 2.14 -1.14 -20.52
C GLU A 159 1.54 -1.07 -19.11
N PRO A 160 0.64 -2.01 -18.78
CA PRO A 160 0.10 -2.15 -17.43
C PRO A 160 1.18 -2.60 -16.44
N ARG A 161 0.86 -2.44 -15.17
CA ARG A 161 1.67 -2.96 -14.06
C ARG A 161 1.11 -4.29 -13.59
N LYS A 162 1.98 -5.18 -13.16
CA LYS A 162 1.58 -6.36 -12.40
C LYS A 162 1.39 -5.95 -10.94
N LEU A 163 0.20 -6.23 -10.41
CA LEU A 163 -0.17 -5.96 -9.03
C LEU A 163 -0.77 -7.22 -8.41
N LYS A 164 -0.06 -7.79 -7.46
CA LYS A 164 -0.52 -8.99 -6.75
C LYS A 164 -1.27 -8.65 -5.48
N TYR A 165 -0.70 -7.80 -4.62
CA TYR A 165 -1.24 -7.53 -3.28
C TYR A 165 -1.99 -6.22 -3.26
N PHE A 166 -3.27 -6.30 -2.86
CA PHE A 166 -4.13 -5.14 -2.72
C PHE A 166 -4.92 -5.23 -1.42
N ALA A 167 -4.64 -4.31 -0.48
CA ALA A 167 -5.43 -4.18 0.72
C ALA A 167 -6.63 -3.26 0.49
N VAL A 168 -7.73 -3.61 1.10
CA VAL A 168 -8.99 -2.85 1.10
C VAL A 168 -9.15 -2.22 2.48
N GLY A 169 -8.58 -1.02 2.64
CA GLY A 169 -8.54 -0.27 3.89
C GLY A 169 -7.31 -0.53 4.75
N ASN A 170 -7.14 0.32 5.76
CA ASN A 170 -6.10 0.26 6.77
C ASN A 170 -6.63 0.72 8.12
N GLU A 171 -6.43 -0.09 9.17
CA GLU A 171 -6.82 0.29 10.54
C GLU A 171 -8.21 0.93 10.63
N ASN A 172 -9.19 0.33 9.94
CA ASN A 172 -10.52 0.90 9.82
C ASN A 172 -11.29 0.95 11.15
N TRP A 173 -10.82 0.23 12.15
CA TRP A 173 -11.24 0.35 13.55
C TRP A 173 -10.77 1.66 14.21
N GLY A 174 -9.81 2.36 13.61
CA GLY A 174 -9.20 3.60 14.10
C GLY A 174 -9.12 4.65 13.01
N CYS A 175 -7.90 5.07 12.65
CA CYS A 175 -7.66 6.16 11.70
C CYS A 175 -8.26 5.95 10.30
N GLY A 176 -8.56 4.72 9.91
CA GLY A 176 -9.24 4.40 8.65
C GLY A 176 -10.76 4.53 8.70
N GLY A 177 -11.34 5.21 9.70
CA GLY A 177 -12.77 5.52 9.71
C GLY A 177 -13.53 5.20 10.99
N ASN A 178 -12.88 4.74 12.07
CA ASN A 178 -13.49 4.38 13.35
C ASN A 178 -14.70 3.46 13.19
N MET A 179 -14.57 2.44 12.35
CA MET A 179 -15.64 1.52 12.00
C MET A 179 -15.77 0.41 13.04
N ARG A 180 -17.01 -0.07 13.22
CA ARG A 180 -17.25 -1.36 13.89
C ARG A 180 -16.85 -2.49 12.94
N PRO A 181 -16.48 -3.68 13.44
CA PRO A 181 -16.02 -4.78 12.59
C PRO A 181 -17.09 -5.24 11.59
N GLU A 182 -18.37 -5.25 11.97
CA GLU A 182 -19.47 -5.63 11.07
C GLU A 182 -19.60 -4.64 9.91
N PHE A 183 -19.54 -3.33 10.22
CA PHE A 183 -19.64 -2.29 9.19
C PHE A 183 -18.43 -2.34 8.24
N TYR A 184 -17.21 -2.50 8.79
CA TYR A 184 -16.03 -2.68 7.95
C TYR A 184 -16.16 -3.93 7.06
N ALA A 185 -16.62 -5.05 7.62
CA ALA A 185 -16.79 -6.29 6.87
C ALA A 185 -17.78 -6.12 5.69
N ASP A 186 -18.87 -5.38 5.88
CA ASP A 186 -19.81 -5.03 4.82
C ASP A 186 -19.18 -4.10 3.78
N GLN A 187 -18.42 -3.09 4.22
CA GLN A 187 -17.65 -2.24 3.29
C GLN A 187 -16.62 -3.05 2.52
N PHE A 188 -15.85 -3.92 3.20
CA PHE A 188 -14.88 -4.78 2.52
C PHE A 188 -15.53 -5.63 1.42
N ARG A 189 -16.65 -6.30 1.70
CA ARG A 189 -17.39 -7.08 0.70
C ARG A 189 -17.76 -6.23 -0.50
N ARG A 190 -18.29 -5.04 -0.25
CA ARG A 190 -18.72 -4.09 -1.27
C ARG A 190 -17.53 -3.64 -2.14
N TYR A 191 -16.45 -3.16 -1.54
CA TYR A 191 -15.26 -2.72 -2.25
C TYR A 191 -14.55 -3.87 -2.98
N ALA A 192 -14.33 -5.00 -2.31
CA ALA A 192 -13.66 -6.16 -2.87
C ALA A 192 -14.38 -6.76 -4.09
N THR A 193 -15.69 -6.60 -4.18
CA THR A 193 -16.48 -7.02 -5.34
C THR A 193 -16.04 -6.29 -6.61
N PHE A 194 -15.63 -5.04 -6.50
CA PHE A 194 -15.22 -4.19 -7.63
C PHE A 194 -13.71 -4.15 -7.85
N VAL A 195 -12.92 -4.76 -6.99
CA VAL A 195 -11.50 -5.06 -7.24
C VAL A 195 -11.43 -6.27 -8.17
N ARG A 196 -11.22 -6.00 -9.46
CA ARG A 196 -11.30 -7.02 -10.50
C ARG A 196 -9.93 -7.49 -10.96
N ASN A 197 -9.88 -8.73 -11.42
CA ASN A 197 -8.72 -9.24 -12.14
C ASN A 197 -8.84 -8.88 -13.62
N TYR A 198 -7.80 -8.27 -14.16
CA TYR A 198 -7.72 -7.95 -15.59
C TYR A 198 -6.67 -8.82 -16.25
N GLY A 199 -7.05 -9.49 -17.36
CA GLY A 199 -6.18 -10.42 -18.08
C GLY A 199 -5.66 -11.54 -17.17
N ASP A 200 -4.35 -11.73 -17.18
CA ASP A 200 -3.65 -12.71 -16.33
C ASP A 200 -3.27 -12.16 -14.94
N ASN A 201 -3.56 -10.89 -14.67
CA ASN A 201 -3.25 -10.28 -13.38
C ASN A 201 -4.25 -10.71 -12.32
N LYS A 202 -3.82 -11.55 -11.39
CA LYS A 202 -4.61 -12.02 -10.25
C LYS A 202 -4.28 -11.21 -9.00
N ILE A 203 -5.30 -10.58 -8.43
CA ILE A 203 -5.18 -9.76 -7.23
C ILE A 203 -5.51 -10.61 -6.01
N PHE A 204 -4.59 -10.56 -5.05
CA PHE A 204 -4.73 -11.13 -3.71
C PHE A 204 -5.28 -10.03 -2.79
N LYS A 205 -6.56 -10.18 -2.39
CA LYS A 205 -7.32 -9.17 -1.63
C LYS A 205 -7.11 -9.36 -0.14
N ILE A 206 -6.67 -8.30 0.53
CA ILE A 206 -6.30 -8.34 1.94
C ILE A 206 -7.27 -7.46 2.72
N ALA A 207 -7.96 -8.06 3.71
CA ALA A 207 -8.82 -7.33 4.63
C ALA A 207 -8.01 -6.69 5.76
N CYS A 208 -8.49 -5.56 6.27
CA CYS A 208 -7.96 -4.94 7.49
C CYS A 208 -8.19 -5.86 8.68
N GLY A 209 -7.13 -6.26 9.35
CA GLY A 209 -7.16 -7.11 10.52
C GLY A 209 -7.16 -6.31 11.84
N PRO A 210 -7.02 -7.02 12.96
CA PRO A 210 -7.26 -6.49 14.28
C PRO A 210 -6.17 -5.51 14.74
N ASN A 211 -6.52 -4.72 15.75
CA ASN A 211 -5.56 -4.00 16.57
C ASN A 211 -5.04 -4.93 17.67
N VAL A 212 -3.78 -5.35 17.55
CA VAL A 212 -3.08 -6.20 18.53
C VAL A 212 -3.84 -7.52 18.79
N ASP A 213 -4.58 -7.62 19.88
CA ASP A 213 -5.30 -8.80 20.36
C ASP A 213 -6.82 -8.67 20.31
N ASP A 214 -7.34 -7.78 19.47
CA ASP A 214 -8.78 -7.66 19.22
C ASP A 214 -9.28 -8.84 18.37
N TYR A 215 -9.43 -10.00 19.02
CA TYR A 215 -9.91 -11.23 18.39
C TYR A 215 -11.36 -11.10 17.92
N GLU A 216 -12.18 -10.26 18.60
CA GLU A 216 -13.56 -10.02 18.20
C GLU A 216 -13.65 -9.38 16.81
N TRP A 217 -12.74 -8.43 16.52
CA TRP A 217 -12.62 -7.87 15.16
C TRP A 217 -12.39 -8.95 14.12
N THR A 218 -11.43 -9.83 14.38
CA THR A 218 -11.08 -10.92 13.45
C THR A 218 -12.28 -11.87 13.24
N ASP A 219 -12.89 -12.31 14.32
CA ASP A 219 -14.02 -13.25 14.26
C ASP A 219 -15.18 -12.68 13.43
N LYS A 220 -15.56 -11.44 13.69
CA LYS A 220 -16.68 -10.79 12.99
C LYS A 220 -16.36 -10.52 11.52
N VAL A 221 -15.15 -9.97 11.23
CA VAL A 221 -14.73 -9.71 9.85
C VAL A 221 -14.66 -11.01 9.05
N MET A 222 -14.09 -12.07 9.61
CA MET A 222 -13.97 -13.35 8.91
C MET A 222 -15.32 -14.05 8.74
N ALA A 223 -16.22 -13.97 9.73
CA ALA A 223 -17.56 -14.55 9.62
C ALA A 223 -18.38 -13.89 8.49
N ILE A 224 -18.28 -12.57 8.32
CA ILE A 224 -19.06 -11.80 7.34
C ILE A 224 -18.40 -11.76 5.98
N ALA A 225 -17.09 -11.50 5.95
CA ALA A 225 -16.35 -11.15 4.73
C ALA A 225 -15.28 -12.18 4.33
N GLY A 226 -14.97 -13.17 5.14
CA GLY A 226 -13.84 -14.09 4.93
C GLY A 226 -13.82 -14.77 3.56
N ARG A 227 -14.99 -15.15 3.02
CA ARG A 227 -15.07 -15.76 1.68
C ARG A 227 -14.70 -14.82 0.53
N PHE A 228 -14.63 -13.51 0.77
CA PHE A 228 -14.27 -12.49 -0.23
C PHE A 228 -12.81 -12.03 -0.09
N ALA A 229 -12.13 -12.43 0.99
CA ALA A 229 -10.75 -12.08 1.29
C ALA A 229 -9.82 -13.28 1.04
N ASP A 230 -8.62 -12.99 0.53
CA ASP A 230 -7.55 -13.98 0.40
C ASP A 230 -6.64 -13.99 1.64
N ALA A 231 -6.63 -12.89 2.39
CA ALA A 231 -5.92 -12.74 3.65
C ALA A 231 -6.52 -11.64 4.53
N ILE A 232 -6.06 -11.62 5.78
CA ILE A 232 -6.30 -10.56 6.74
C ILE A 232 -4.95 -10.05 7.26
N SER A 233 -4.77 -8.73 7.38
CA SER A 233 -3.56 -8.13 7.92
C SER A 233 -3.57 -8.21 9.45
N LEU A 234 -2.37 -8.21 10.06
CA LEU A 234 -2.21 -8.09 11.51
C LEU A 234 -1.49 -6.78 11.81
N HIS A 235 -2.06 -5.98 12.71
CA HIS A 235 -1.47 -4.75 13.20
C HIS A 235 -1.05 -4.94 14.65
N TYR A 236 0.24 -5.18 14.86
CA TYR A 236 0.80 -5.46 16.18
C TYR A 236 1.99 -4.56 16.48
N TYR A 237 1.96 -3.89 17.64
CA TYR A 237 3.03 -3.02 18.11
C TYR A 237 3.60 -3.55 19.42
N THR A 238 4.91 -3.70 19.49
CA THR A 238 5.62 -3.95 20.74
C THR A 238 6.35 -2.69 21.15
N ARG A 239 6.04 -2.20 22.35
CA ARG A 239 6.73 -1.06 22.97
C ARG A 239 7.42 -1.53 24.23
N PRO A 240 8.76 -1.67 24.24
CA PRO A 240 9.46 -2.00 25.47
C PRO A 240 9.26 -0.86 26.47
N ARG A 241 8.98 -1.23 27.73
CA ARG A 241 8.75 -0.24 28.82
C ARG A 241 10.06 0.29 29.40
N SER A 242 11.17 -0.39 29.16
CA SER A 242 12.54 0.01 29.49
C SER A 242 13.52 -0.66 28.54
N LEU A 243 14.64 -0.04 28.30
CA LEU A 243 15.82 -0.68 27.73
C LEU A 243 16.56 -1.45 28.79
#